data_5a822cfc246563f83e7bb5c99e32d356
#
_entry.id   5a822cfc246563f83e7bb5c99e32d356
#
_cell.length_a   1.000
_cell.length_b   1.000
_cell.length_c   1.000
_cell.angle_alpha   90.00
_cell.angle_beta   90.00
_cell.angle_gamma   90.00
#
_symmetry.space_group_name_H-M   'P 1'
#
loop_
_entity.id
_entity.type
_entity.pdbx_description
1 polymer ?
#
loop_
_entity_poly.entity_id
_entity_poly.type
_entity_poly.pdbx_seq_one_letter_code
_entity_poly.pdbx_strand_id
1 'polypeptide(L)'
;MVSCYYISMQKSFLRETAGALMRSFVVVFTIVAVVLVLGAIYEVESSLSENGCNIAVLPIEGAILPFYGLAEFDMVTTPEQIETFMAAAETDNSIEAVLIEINSPGGTPVASERIAERFRSSELPIVGLVGDIAASGGYMIAAASDYLIASPMSDVGSIGVNMSYVEESKKNEEEGLTYVQLTTGQYKDVGSPNRPITDDERALLLADLQIVHNQFVKMIAEYRDLDTEFVETIADGLSMPGARALETGLIDALGGREEARKTLATILEKEVSDITFCEYDRGFLPF
;
A
#
# COMPACT_ATOMS: atom_id res chain seq x y z
N MET A 1 32.82 -60.59 35.47
CA MET A 1 32.44 -59.25 36.03
C MET A 1 33.14 -58.06 35.33
N VAL A 2 34.36 -58.20 34.81
CA VAL A 2 35.12 -57.08 34.19
C VAL A 2 34.56 -56.64 32.82
N SER A 3 33.98 -57.55 32.02
CA SER A 3 33.46 -57.27 30.67
C SER A 3 32.18 -56.36 30.66
N CYS A 4 31.32 -56.49 31.69
CA CYS A 4 30.09 -55.70 31.80
C CYS A 4 30.36 -54.22 32.16
N TYR A 5 31.42 -53.97 32.93
CA TYR A 5 31.83 -52.62 33.34
C TYR A 5 32.42 -51.82 32.17
N TYR A 6 33.15 -52.47 31.28
CA TYR A 6 33.75 -51.84 30.11
C TYR A 6 32.70 -51.40 29.10
N ILE A 7 31.64 -52.18 28.87
CA ILE A 7 30.56 -51.88 27.94
C ILE A 7 29.69 -50.71 28.47
N SER A 8 29.50 -50.62 29.80
CA SER A 8 28.73 -49.54 30.44
C SER A 8 29.49 -48.18 30.33
N MET A 9 30.81 -48.20 30.56
CA MET A 9 31.66 -47.03 30.48
C MET A 9 31.77 -46.48 29.04
N GLN A 10 31.83 -47.38 28.06
CA GLN A 10 31.87 -47.01 26.65
C GLN A 10 30.54 -46.40 26.15
N LYS A 11 29.38 -46.87 26.64
CA LYS A 11 28.08 -46.31 26.34
C LYS A 11 27.87 -44.90 26.99
N SER A 12 28.39 -44.68 28.18
CA SER A 12 28.37 -43.39 28.85
C SER A 12 29.23 -42.35 28.12
N PHE A 13 30.42 -42.73 27.77
CA PHE A 13 31.36 -41.88 26.99
C PHE A 13 30.79 -41.48 25.61
N LEU A 14 30.20 -42.44 24.89
CA LEU A 14 29.54 -42.18 23.61
C LEU A 14 28.31 -41.24 23.75
N ARG A 15 27.57 -41.31 24.84
CA ARG A 15 26.45 -40.41 25.11
C ARG A 15 26.92 -38.99 25.44
N GLU A 16 27.96 -38.83 26.23
CA GLU A 16 28.54 -37.54 26.57
C GLU A 16 29.17 -36.85 25.37
N THR A 17 29.91 -37.59 24.58
CA THR A 17 30.52 -37.05 23.34
C THR A 17 29.47 -36.70 22.29
N ALA A 18 28.43 -37.51 22.11
CA ALA A 18 27.31 -37.21 21.21
C ALA A 18 26.52 -35.98 21.70
N GLY A 19 26.30 -35.85 23.03
CA GLY A 19 25.65 -34.68 23.62
C GLY A 19 26.48 -33.38 23.48
N ALA A 20 27.79 -33.48 23.62
CA ALA A 20 28.69 -32.35 23.41
C ALA A 20 28.71 -31.90 21.92
N LEU A 21 28.78 -32.85 21.00
CA LEU A 21 28.75 -32.58 19.54
C LEU A 21 27.40 -31.94 19.15
N MET A 22 26.28 -32.43 19.69
CA MET A 22 24.95 -31.88 19.42
C MET A 22 24.80 -30.44 19.93
N ARG A 23 25.32 -30.14 21.15
CA ARG A 23 25.35 -28.76 21.70
C ARG A 23 26.21 -27.84 20.84
N SER A 24 27.40 -28.29 20.43
CA SER A 24 28.26 -27.50 19.53
C SER A 24 27.59 -27.24 18.20
N PHE A 25 26.88 -28.22 17.63
CA PHE A 25 26.15 -28.08 16.38
C PHE A 25 25.02 -27.03 16.51
N VAL A 26 24.25 -27.10 17.59
CA VAL A 26 23.18 -26.11 17.87
C VAL A 26 23.75 -24.71 18.03
N VAL A 27 24.85 -24.54 18.74
CA VAL A 27 25.49 -23.22 18.92
C VAL A 27 26.03 -22.69 17.59
N VAL A 28 26.70 -23.51 16.78
CA VAL A 28 27.18 -23.10 15.47
C VAL A 28 26.02 -22.74 14.54
N PHE A 29 24.95 -23.54 14.54
CA PHE A 29 23.75 -23.26 13.73
C PHE A 29 23.06 -21.96 14.11
N THR A 30 22.93 -21.69 15.43
CA THR A 30 22.35 -20.41 15.90
C THR A 30 23.24 -19.23 15.54
N ILE A 31 24.54 -19.32 15.65
CA ILE A 31 25.47 -18.26 15.23
C ILE A 31 25.36 -18.00 13.73
N VAL A 32 25.33 -19.05 12.90
CA VAL A 32 25.17 -18.91 11.45
C VAL A 32 23.81 -18.28 11.10
N ALA A 33 22.74 -18.70 11.75
CA ALA A 33 21.42 -18.11 11.54
C ALA A 33 21.38 -16.63 11.93
N VAL A 34 21.98 -16.23 13.06
CA VAL A 34 22.10 -14.83 13.47
C VAL A 34 22.95 -14.03 12.49
N VAL A 35 24.07 -14.57 12.03
CA VAL A 35 24.93 -13.91 11.02
C VAL A 35 24.19 -13.72 9.70
N LEU A 36 23.41 -14.71 9.26
CA LEU A 36 22.61 -14.59 8.04
C LEU A 36 21.49 -13.53 8.17
N VAL A 37 20.83 -13.47 9.34
CA VAL A 37 19.82 -12.44 9.61
C VAL A 37 20.45 -11.05 9.67
N LEU A 38 21.57 -10.90 10.38
CA LEU A 38 22.30 -9.62 10.46
C LEU A 38 22.89 -9.23 9.09
N GLY A 39 23.35 -10.20 8.30
CA GLY A 39 23.80 -9.97 6.91
C GLY A 39 22.66 -9.49 6.01
N ALA A 40 21.47 -10.10 6.11
CA ALA A 40 20.31 -9.66 5.37
C ALA A 40 19.85 -8.24 5.77
N ILE A 41 19.89 -7.91 7.07
CA ILE A 41 19.59 -6.55 7.57
C ILE A 41 20.65 -5.56 7.04
N TYR A 42 21.92 -5.92 7.03
CA TYR A 42 23.01 -5.06 6.55
C TYR A 42 22.95 -4.84 5.03
N GLU A 43 22.57 -5.86 4.24
CA GLU A 43 22.36 -5.71 2.79
C GLU A 43 21.16 -4.80 2.48
N VAL A 44 20.12 -4.82 3.34
CA VAL A 44 18.98 -3.91 3.24
C VAL A 44 19.42 -2.46 3.48
N GLU A 45 20.20 -2.19 4.52
CA GLU A 45 20.73 -0.84 4.80
C GLU A 45 21.75 -0.38 3.75
N SER A 46 22.59 -1.27 3.22
CA SER A 46 23.64 -0.89 2.26
C SER A 46 23.12 -0.60 0.86
N SER A 47 22.01 -1.20 0.45
CA SER A 47 21.41 -0.95 -0.88
C SER A 47 20.80 0.45 -1.01
N LEU A 48 20.44 1.10 0.10
CA LEU A 48 19.97 2.48 0.15
C LEU A 48 21.12 3.50 0.02
N SER A 49 22.31 3.15 0.51
CA SER A 49 23.45 4.08 0.69
C SER A 49 24.50 4.04 -0.43
N GLU A 50 24.52 3.05 -1.30
CA GLU A 50 25.65 2.83 -2.23
C GLU A 50 25.79 3.83 -3.39
N ASN A 51 24.77 4.67 -3.68
CA ASN A 51 24.78 5.55 -4.86
C ASN A 51 24.78 7.07 -4.56
N GLY A 52 24.88 7.48 -3.29
CA GLY A 52 24.85 8.92 -2.95
C GLY A 52 23.55 9.63 -3.35
N CYS A 53 22.45 8.91 -3.42
CA CYS A 53 21.13 9.43 -3.70
C CYS A 53 20.47 9.96 -2.42
N ASN A 54 19.55 10.91 -2.54
CA ASN A 54 18.92 11.57 -1.38
C ASN A 54 17.38 11.62 -1.45
N ILE A 55 16.77 11.15 -2.51
CA ILE A 55 15.31 11.09 -2.68
C ILE A 55 14.88 9.63 -2.84
N ALA A 56 14.17 9.11 -1.88
CA ALA A 56 13.60 7.77 -1.98
C ALA A 56 12.40 7.75 -2.96
N VAL A 57 12.45 6.87 -3.97
CA VAL A 57 11.34 6.74 -4.94
C VAL A 57 10.46 5.56 -4.57
N LEU A 58 9.19 5.82 -4.28
CA LEU A 58 8.20 4.84 -3.91
C LEU A 58 7.15 4.67 -5.01
N PRO A 59 7.11 3.55 -5.72
CA PRO A 59 6.05 3.28 -6.67
C PRO A 59 4.75 2.85 -5.96
N ILE A 60 3.63 3.47 -6.35
CA ILE A 60 2.26 3.12 -5.96
C ILE A 60 1.56 2.61 -7.21
N GLU A 61 1.56 1.31 -7.43
CA GLU A 61 1.09 0.72 -8.68
C GLU A 61 -0.06 -0.28 -8.46
N GLY A 62 -0.98 -0.32 -9.43
CA GLY A 62 -2.08 -1.28 -9.47
C GLY A 62 -3.14 -1.06 -8.39
N ALA A 63 -3.81 -2.14 -7.99
CA ALA A 63 -4.89 -2.08 -7.01
C ALA A 63 -4.37 -1.88 -5.57
N ILE A 64 -5.06 -1.04 -4.79
CA ILE A 64 -4.76 -0.81 -3.38
C ILE A 64 -5.61 -1.76 -2.53
N LEU A 65 -4.96 -2.74 -1.91
CA LEU A 65 -5.61 -3.81 -1.15
C LEU A 65 -5.05 -3.92 0.27
N PRO A 66 -5.84 -4.47 1.24
CA PRO A 66 -5.39 -4.58 2.63
C PRO A 66 -4.22 -5.56 2.82
N PHE A 67 -4.06 -6.55 1.95
CA PHE A 67 -2.99 -7.55 1.96
C PHE A 67 -2.87 -8.26 0.61
N TYR A 68 -1.70 -8.89 0.37
CA TYR A 68 -1.49 -9.77 -0.78
C TYR A 68 -2.41 -10.99 -0.75
N GLY A 69 -2.73 -11.53 -1.93
CA GLY A 69 -3.50 -12.76 -2.07
C GLY A 69 -5.00 -12.58 -2.27
N LEU A 70 -5.51 -11.34 -2.26
CA LEU A 70 -6.91 -11.05 -2.65
C LEU A 70 -7.07 -10.79 -4.15
N ALA A 71 -5.97 -10.67 -4.89
CA ALA A 71 -6.03 -10.30 -6.30
C ALA A 71 -5.42 -11.37 -7.20
N GLU A 72 -6.08 -11.62 -8.32
CA GLU A 72 -5.49 -12.26 -9.50
C GLU A 72 -4.59 -11.27 -10.29
N PHE A 73 -4.19 -10.13 -9.68
CA PHE A 73 -3.45 -9.05 -10.30
C PHE A 73 -1.97 -9.13 -9.95
N ASP A 74 -1.12 -8.96 -10.95
CA ASP A 74 0.34 -8.99 -10.80
C ASP A 74 0.91 -7.76 -10.06
N MET A 75 0.11 -6.66 -9.90
CA MET A 75 0.53 -5.43 -9.22
C MET A 75 -0.50 -5.01 -8.18
N VAL A 76 -0.07 -5.01 -6.93
CA VAL A 76 -0.87 -4.63 -5.77
C VAL A 76 -0.01 -3.77 -4.84
N THR A 77 -0.59 -2.68 -4.35
CA THR A 77 -0.01 -1.86 -3.28
C THR A 77 -0.76 -2.14 -1.97
N THR A 78 -0.03 -2.38 -0.89
CA THR A 78 -0.61 -2.65 0.43
C THR A 78 -0.09 -1.68 1.49
N PRO A 79 -0.87 -1.39 2.57
CA PRO A 79 -0.40 -0.55 3.67
C PRO A 79 0.87 -1.07 4.36
N GLU A 80 1.06 -2.38 4.43
CA GLU A 80 2.25 -2.99 5.05
C GLU A 80 3.53 -2.72 4.26
N GLN A 81 3.46 -2.79 2.92
CA GLN A 81 4.58 -2.43 2.06
C GLN A 81 4.97 -0.96 2.23
N ILE A 82 3.97 -0.06 2.23
CA ILE A 82 4.19 1.37 2.41
C ILE A 82 4.81 1.67 3.77
N GLU A 83 4.31 1.06 4.84
CA GLU A 83 4.86 1.21 6.18
C GLU A 83 6.32 0.78 6.24
N THR A 84 6.65 -0.39 5.67
CA THR A 84 8.01 -0.92 5.64
C THR A 84 8.95 0.01 4.87
N PHE A 85 8.52 0.52 3.73
CA PHE A 85 9.31 1.45 2.93
C PHE A 85 9.54 2.77 3.66
N MET A 86 8.46 3.38 4.17
CA MET A 86 8.55 4.67 4.85
C MET A 86 9.41 4.59 6.11
N ALA A 87 9.29 3.52 6.90
CA ALA A 87 10.15 3.30 8.06
C ALA A 87 11.63 3.16 7.67
N ALA A 88 11.94 2.49 6.56
CA ALA A 88 13.31 2.40 6.04
C ALA A 88 13.83 3.77 5.57
N ALA A 89 13.03 4.52 4.80
CA ALA A 89 13.40 5.86 4.32
C ALA A 89 13.64 6.85 5.47
N GLU A 90 12.81 6.83 6.51
CA GLU A 90 12.94 7.72 7.68
C GLU A 90 14.12 7.37 8.59
N THR A 91 14.60 6.13 8.57
CA THR A 91 15.77 5.72 9.34
C THR A 91 17.10 5.93 8.62
N ASP A 92 17.06 6.12 7.30
CA ASP A 92 18.26 6.40 6.49
C ASP A 92 18.57 7.90 6.49
N ASN A 93 19.65 8.29 7.17
CA ASN A 93 20.09 9.69 7.25
C ASN A 93 20.49 10.30 5.89
N SER A 94 20.64 9.52 4.84
CA SER A 94 20.92 10.02 3.49
C SER A 94 19.65 10.44 2.74
N ILE A 95 18.49 9.96 3.15
CA ILE A 95 17.20 10.28 2.56
C ILE A 95 16.66 11.58 3.16
N GLU A 96 16.34 12.52 2.32
CA GLU A 96 15.86 13.87 2.69
C GLU A 96 14.41 14.13 2.29
N ALA A 97 13.89 13.36 1.32
CA ALA A 97 12.49 13.42 0.89
C ALA A 97 12.08 12.12 0.20
N VAL A 98 10.78 11.96 -0.02
CA VAL A 98 10.20 10.85 -0.76
C VAL A 98 9.50 11.37 -2.02
N LEU A 99 9.74 10.72 -3.15
CA LEU A 99 8.96 10.87 -4.37
C LEU A 99 8.04 9.65 -4.50
N ILE A 100 6.73 9.85 -4.36
CA ILE A 100 5.76 8.78 -4.65
C ILE A 100 5.35 8.86 -6.13
N GLU A 101 5.60 7.80 -6.89
CA GLU A 101 5.17 7.67 -8.28
C GLU A 101 3.90 6.83 -8.37
N ILE A 102 2.79 7.47 -8.76
CA ILE A 102 1.46 6.90 -8.62
C ILE A 102 0.91 6.49 -9.99
N ASN A 103 0.53 5.22 -10.09
CA ASN A 103 -0.13 4.65 -11.26
C ASN A 103 -1.19 3.62 -10.81
N SER A 104 -2.26 4.12 -10.16
CA SER A 104 -3.25 3.30 -9.46
C SER A 104 -4.69 3.73 -9.77
N PRO A 105 -5.56 2.78 -10.12
CA PRO A 105 -7.01 3.04 -10.26
C PRO A 105 -7.72 3.14 -8.89
N GLY A 106 -7.00 2.93 -7.78
CA GLY A 106 -7.55 2.89 -6.43
C GLY A 106 -7.74 1.49 -5.89
N GLY A 107 -8.62 1.35 -4.91
CA GLY A 107 -8.84 0.08 -4.24
C GLY A 107 -9.76 0.18 -3.03
N THR A 108 -9.47 -0.59 -1.97
CA THR A 108 -10.32 -0.59 -0.78
C THR A 108 -10.15 0.70 0.02
N PRO A 109 -11.26 1.29 0.52
CA PRO A 109 -11.22 2.58 1.22
C PRO A 109 -10.24 2.61 2.40
N VAL A 110 -10.31 1.62 3.30
CA VAL A 110 -9.47 1.58 4.51
C VAL A 110 -7.98 1.39 4.20
N ALA A 111 -7.63 0.60 3.15
CA ALA A 111 -6.23 0.47 2.77
C ALA A 111 -5.69 1.79 2.22
N SER A 112 -6.47 2.49 1.41
CA SER A 112 -6.11 3.81 0.86
C SER A 112 -6.00 4.88 1.96
N GLU A 113 -6.94 4.91 2.90
CA GLU A 113 -6.93 5.80 4.07
C GLU A 113 -5.65 5.58 4.92
N ARG A 114 -5.32 4.33 5.28
CA ARG A 114 -4.12 4.00 6.06
C ARG A 114 -2.83 4.45 5.38
N ILE A 115 -2.73 4.31 4.05
CA ILE A 115 -1.58 4.77 3.30
C ILE A 115 -1.52 6.31 3.29
N ALA A 116 -2.64 6.97 3.04
CA ALA A 116 -2.71 8.43 3.07
C ALA A 116 -2.34 9.00 4.45
N GLU A 117 -2.86 8.42 5.53
CA GLU A 117 -2.51 8.79 6.91
C GLU A 117 -1.03 8.57 7.21
N ARG A 118 -0.45 7.47 6.69
CA ARG A 118 0.99 7.19 6.85
C ARG A 118 1.84 8.29 6.21
N PHE A 119 1.47 8.77 5.03
CA PHE A 119 2.17 9.88 4.38
C PHE A 119 2.00 11.19 5.15
N ARG A 120 0.79 11.51 5.60
CA ARG A 120 0.54 12.72 6.41
C ARG A 120 1.27 12.72 7.76
N SER A 121 1.65 11.56 8.28
CA SER A 121 2.41 11.41 9.53
C SER A 121 3.93 11.42 9.35
N SER A 122 4.43 11.45 8.12
CA SER A 122 5.87 11.46 7.83
C SER A 122 6.51 12.80 8.18
N GLU A 123 7.73 12.76 8.72
CA GLU A 123 8.58 13.95 8.90
C GLU A 123 9.36 14.31 7.62
N LEU A 124 9.50 13.36 6.68
CA LEU A 124 10.11 13.61 5.38
C LEU A 124 9.11 14.28 4.45
N PRO A 125 9.51 15.32 3.71
CA PRO A 125 8.69 15.89 2.64
C PRO A 125 8.33 14.83 1.60
N ILE A 126 7.06 14.83 1.17
CA ILE A 126 6.54 13.89 0.18
C ILE A 126 6.06 14.65 -1.06
N VAL A 127 6.68 14.39 -2.21
CA VAL A 127 6.22 14.87 -3.51
C VAL A 127 5.53 13.73 -4.25
N GLY A 128 4.29 13.97 -4.70
CA GLY A 128 3.53 13.05 -5.53
C GLY A 128 3.71 13.33 -7.01
N LEU A 129 3.95 12.30 -7.80
CA LEU A 129 3.98 12.37 -9.26
C LEU A 129 2.99 11.34 -9.82
N VAL A 130 1.93 11.83 -10.44
CA VAL A 130 0.96 10.96 -11.13
C VAL A 130 1.51 10.59 -12.50
N GLY A 131 1.60 9.28 -12.76
CA GLY A 131 1.85 8.72 -14.08
C GLY A 131 0.61 8.80 -14.98
N ASP A 132 0.11 7.68 -15.46
CA ASP A 132 -1.10 7.65 -16.28
C ASP A 132 -2.37 7.92 -15.45
N ILE A 133 -2.45 7.38 -14.22
CA ILE A 133 -3.68 7.42 -13.42
C ILE A 133 -3.42 7.52 -11.91
N ALA A 134 -4.18 8.41 -11.25
CA ALA A 134 -4.40 8.42 -9.81
C ALA A 134 -5.90 8.62 -9.57
N ALA A 135 -6.64 7.52 -9.48
CA ALA A 135 -8.11 7.55 -9.36
C ALA A 135 -8.60 6.94 -8.05
N SER A 136 -9.73 7.41 -7.54
CA SER A 136 -10.39 6.88 -6.34
C SER A 136 -9.42 6.80 -5.15
N GLY A 137 -9.23 5.63 -4.53
CA GLY A 137 -8.23 5.42 -3.47
C GLY A 137 -6.80 5.79 -3.87
N GLY A 138 -6.43 5.69 -5.17
CA GLY A 138 -5.15 6.15 -5.70
C GLY A 138 -5.01 7.68 -5.62
N TYR A 139 -6.10 8.41 -5.87
CA TYR A 139 -6.11 9.85 -5.68
C TYR A 139 -6.14 10.25 -4.19
N MET A 140 -6.84 9.50 -3.34
CA MET A 140 -6.79 9.71 -1.89
C MET A 140 -5.35 9.69 -1.36
N ILE A 141 -4.56 8.74 -1.82
CA ILE A 141 -3.14 8.62 -1.48
C ILE A 141 -2.33 9.78 -2.09
N ALA A 142 -2.56 10.08 -3.38
CA ALA A 142 -1.88 11.17 -4.08
C ALA A 142 -2.10 12.52 -3.38
N ALA A 143 -3.33 12.81 -2.99
CA ALA A 143 -3.72 14.04 -2.32
C ALA A 143 -3.05 14.24 -0.96
N ALA A 144 -2.58 13.17 -0.33
CA ALA A 144 -1.87 13.20 0.95
C ALA A 144 -0.40 13.65 0.84
N SER A 145 0.16 13.81 -0.37
CA SER A 145 1.49 14.39 -0.59
C SER A 145 1.50 15.90 -0.31
N ASP A 146 2.68 16.43 0.04
CA ASP A 146 2.85 17.86 0.32
C ASP A 146 2.80 18.71 -0.97
N TYR A 147 3.17 18.09 -2.09
CA TYR A 147 3.09 18.69 -3.42
C TYR A 147 2.78 17.63 -4.47
N LEU A 148 1.76 17.85 -5.28
CA LEU A 148 1.26 16.87 -6.25
C LEU A 148 1.40 17.35 -7.69
N ILE A 149 2.09 16.57 -8.49
CA ILE A 149 2.38 16.85 -9.91
C ILE A 149 1.69 15.79 -10.77
N ALA A 150 1.14 16.20 -11.91
CA ALA A 150 0.60 15.27 -12.91
C ALA A 150 0.94 15.75 -14.33
N SER A 151 0.92 14.83 -15.28
CA SER A 151 0.89 15.20 -16.70
C SER A 151 -0.45 15.89 -17.03
N PRO A 152 -0.50 16.83 -17.99
CA PRO A 152 -1.77 17.37 -18.47
C PRO A 152 -2.77 16.30 -18.91
N MET A 153 -2.28 15.11 -19.29
CA MET A 153 -3.04 13.97 -19.80
C MET A 153 -3.29 12.87 -18.76
N SER A 154 -2.71 12.97 -17.56
CA SER A 154 -2.97 12.00 -16.48
C SER A 154 -4.44 12.01 -16.09
N ASP A 155 -4.97 10.86 -15.74
CA ASP A 155 -6.34 10.70 -15.26
C ASP A 155 -6.37 10.82 -13.72
N VAL A 156 -7.00 11.88 -13.19
CA VAL A 156 -6.90 12.27 -11.78
C VAL A 156 -8.29 12.40 -11.15
N GLY A 157 -8.43 12.02 -9.89
CA GLY A 157 -9.67 12.23 -9.14
C GLY A 157 -10.52 10.97 -8.98
N SER A 158 -11.65 10.87 -9.65
CA SER A 158 -12.63 9.80 -9.40
C SER A 158 -13.01 9.71 -7.91
N ILE A 159 -13.31 10.88 -7.30
CA ILE A 159 -13.72 10.98 -5.91
C ILE A 159 -15.11 10.42 -5.79
N GLY A 160 -15.20 9.18 -5.33
CA GLY A 160 -16.46 8.45 -5.24
C GLY A 160 -16.28 7.06 -4.67
N VAL A 161 -17.38 6.45 -4.25
CA VAL A 161 -17.42 5.11 -3.67
C VAL A 161 -18.47 4.28 -4.39
N ASN A 162 -18.13 3.08 -4.79
CA ASN A 162 -19.09 2.17 -5.40
C ASN A 162 -19.09 0.80 -4.71
N MET A 163 -20.22 0.12 -4.82
CA MET A 163 -20.39 -1.29 -4.50
C MET A 163 -21.17 -1.92 -5.65
N SER A 164 -20.65 -2.98 -6.23
CA SER A 164 -21.31 -3.69 -7.33
C SER A 164 -21.18 -5.21 -7.18
N TYR A 165 -22.21 -5.94 -7.61
CA TYR A 165 -22.21 -7.39 -7.69
C TYR A 165 -23.12 -7.81 -8.87
N VAL A 166 -22.92 -9.04 -9.32
CA VAL A 166 -23.79 -9.62 -10.35
C VAL A 166 -24.96 -10.34 -9.66
N GLU A 167 -26.18 -10.01 -10.04
CA GLU A 167 -27.40 -10.68 -9.59
C GLU A 167 -27.75 -11.81 -10.57
N GLU A 168 -27.88 -13.04 -10.10
CA GLU A 168 -28.01 -14.26 -10.90
C GLU A 168 -29.33 -15.02 -10.70
N SER A 169 -30.33 -14.42 -10.03
CA SER A 169 -31.58 -15.14 -9.69
C SER A 169 -32.30 -15.72 -10.91
N LYS A 170 -32.32 -14.98 -12.02
CA LYS A 170 -32.93 -15.45 -13.30
C LYS A 170 -32.18 -16.62 -13.90
N LYS A 171 -30.85 -16.58 -13.86
CA LYS A 171 -30.02 -17.68 -14.34
C LYS A 171 -30.25 -18.93 -13.50
N ASN A 172 -30.32 -18.80 -12.17
CA ASN A 172 -30.61 -19.89 -11.26
C ASN A 172 -31.99 -20.52 -11.58
N GLU A 173 -33.02 -19.72 -11.86
CA GLU A 173 -34.35 -20.17 -12.24
C GLU A 173 -34.31 -20.95 -13.56
N GLU A 174 -33.61 -20.44 -14.59
CA GLU A 174 -33.43 -21.10 -15.89
C GLU A 174 -32.69 -22.45 -15.76
N GLU A 175 -31.76 -22.55 -14.82
CA GLU A 175 -31.00 -23.77 -14.50
C GLU A 175 -31.79 -24.74 -13.59
N GLY A 176 -33.00 -24.39 -13.17
CA GLY A 176 -33.82 -25.21 -12.24
C GLY A 176 -33.31 -25.21 -10.79
N LEU A 177 -32.49 -24.24 -10.40
CA LEU A 177 -31.97 -24.10 -9.06
C LEU A 177 -32.92 -23.26 -8.20
N THR A 178 -33.17 -23.74 -6.97
CA THR A 178 -33.97 -23.02 -5.98
C THR A 178 -33.06 -22.51 -4.85
N TYR A 179 -32.97 -21.20 -4.68
CA TYR A 179 -32.27 -20.60 -3.57
C TYR A 179 -33.13 -20.65 -2.29
N VAL A 180 -32.60 -21.23 -1.22
CA VAL A 180 -33.26 -21.31 0.09
C VAL A 180 -32.43 -20.57 1.10
N GLN A 181 -32.94 -19.43 1.57
CA GLN A 181 -32.29 -18.59 2.58
C GLN A 181 -32.65 -19.05 4.00
N LEU A 182 -31.63 -19.32 4.84
CA LEU A 182 -31.77 -19.57 6.27
C LEU A 182 -30.82 -18.65 7.03
N THR A 183 -31.32 -17.54 7.54
CA THR A 183 -30.53 -16.51 8.24
C THR A 183 -31.15 -16.15 9.58
N THR A 184 -30.33 -15.68 10.52
CA THR A 184 -30.77 -15.24 11.84
C THR A 184 -30.96 -13.72 11.96
N GLY A 185 -30.54 -12.95 10.96
CA GLY A 185 -30.67 -11.48 10.92
C GLY A 185 -31.35 -11.04 9.64
N GLN A 186 -32.20 -10.02 9.73
CA GLN A 186 -33.00 -9.50 8.61
C GLN A 186 -32.14 -9.16 7.38
N TYR A 187 -30.95 -8.59 7.59
CA TYR A 187 -30.05 -8.11 6.52
C TYR A 187 -28.81 -8.96 6.32
N LYS A 188 -28.77 -10.18 6.95
CA LYS A 188 -27.56 -11.03 6.88
C LYS A 188 -27.23 -11.53 5.47
N ASP A 189 -28.21 -11.53 4.58
CA ASP A 189 -28.11 -12.00 3.20
C ASP A 189 -28.18 -10.83 2.17
N VAL A 190 -27.98 -9.61 2.64
CA VAL A 190 -27.95 -8.44 1.76
C VAL A 190 -26.76 -8.54 0.78
N GLY A 191 -27.00 -8.25 -0.51
CA GLY A 191 -25.98 -8.40 -1.54
C GLY A 191 -25.79 -9.84 -2.04
N SER A 192 -26.67 -10.79 -1.64
CA SER A 192 -26.67 -12.14 -2.23
C SER A 192 -26.90 -12.09 -3.74
N PRO A 193 -26.08 -12.77 -4.56
CA PRO A 193 -26.30 -12.86 -6.00
C PRO A 193 -27.52 -13.69 -6.40
N ASN A 194 -28.08 -14.45 -5.45
CA ASN A 194 -29.09 -15.46 -5.74
C ASN A 194 -30.54 -14.94 -5.64
N ARG A 195 -30.71 -13.68 -5.31
CA ARG A 195 -32.03 -13.02 -5.23
C ARG A 195 -31.92 -11.53 -5.52
N PRO A 196 -32.99 -10.88 -6.04
CA PRO A 196 -33.05 -9.43 -6.17
C PRO A 196 -32.91 -8.73 -4.82
N ILE A 197 -32.27 -7.58 -4.83
CA ILE A 197 -32.19 -6.69 -3.69
C ILE A 197 -33.55 -6.01 -3.47
N THR A 198 -33.98 -5.86 -2.22
CA THR A 198 -35.19 -5.09 -1.88
C THR A 198 -34.88 -3.59 -1.85
N ASP A 199 -35.95 -2.76 -1.92
CA ASP A 199 -35.80 -1.28 -1.83
C ASP A 199 -35.22 -0.84 -0.49
N ASP A 200 -35.60 -1.49 0.61
CA ASP A 200 -35.08 -1.20 1.95
C ASP A 200 -33.58 -1.54 2.05
N GLU A 201 -33.18 -2.69 1.53
CA GLU A 201 -31.76 -3.10 1.48
C GLU A 201 -30.92 -2.15 0.63
N ARG A 202 -31.46 -1.74 -0.53
CA ARG A 202 -30.83 -0.76 -1.42
C ARG A 202 -30.64 0.57 -0.71
N ALA A 203 -31.67 1.06 -0.03
CA ALA A 203 -31.61 2.32 0.71
C ALA A 203 -30.55 2.28 1.81
N LEU A 204 -30.45 1.16 2.53
CA LEU A 204 -29.44 0.95 3.57
C LEU A 204 -28.02 1.00 2.99
N LEU A 205 -27.77 0.22 1.93
CA LEU A 205 -26.44 0.19 1.29
C LEU A 205 -26.02 1.54 0.72
N LEU A 206 -26.96 2.29 0.12
CA LEU A 206 -26.69 3.65 -0.37
C LEU A 206 -26.35 4.62 0.77
N ALA A 207 -27.02 4.49 1.93
CA ALA A 207 -26.72 5.32 3.10
C ALA A 207 -25.31 5.04 3.63
N ASP A 208 -24.90 3.76 3.68
CA ASP A 208 -23.54 3.35 4.10
C ASP A 208 -22.47 3.87 3.12
N LEU A 209 -22.71 3.73 1.80
CA LEU A 209 -21.83 4.30 0.77
C LEU A 209 -21.67 5.82 0.91
N GLN A 210 -22.78 6.53 1.24
CA GLN A 210 -22.73 7.98 1.44
C GLN A 210 -21.86 8.37 2.65
N ILE A 211 -21.84 7.57 3.72
CA ILE A 211 -20.97 7.81 4.87
C ILE A 211 -19.50 7.75 4.44
N VAL A 212 -19.12 6.71 3.68
CA VAL A 212 -17.75 6.55 3.19
C VAL A 212 -17.39 7.65 2.19
N HIS A 213 -18.31 8.00 1.29
CA HIS A 213 -18.13 9.11 0.34
C HIS A 213 -17.88 10.45 1.04
N ASN A 214 -18.69 10.79 2.06
CA ASN A 214 -18.52 12.01 2.81
C ASN A 214 -17.17 12.07 3.55
N GLN A 215 -16.69 10.93 4.05
CA GLN A 215 -15.36 10.85 4.64
C GLN A 215 -14.27 11.10 3.60
N PHE A 216 -14.39 10.51 2.42
CA PHE A 216 -13.45 10.73 1.31
C PHE A 216 -13.39 12.23 0.91
N VAL A 217 -14.55 12.86 0.71
CA VAL A 217 -14.65 14.31 0.40
C VAL A 217 -13.93 15.15 1.45
N LYS A 218 -14.15 14.87 2.75
CA LYS A 218 -13.48 15.59 3.85
C LYS A 218 -11.97 15.43 3.82
N MET A 219 -11.47 14.22 3.57
CA MET A 219 -10.04 13.95 3.47
C MET A 219 -9.42 14.74 2.32
N ILE A 220 -10.07 14.76 1.15
CA ILE A 220 -9.57 15.55 0.01
C ILE A 220 -9.58 17.04 0.31
N ALA A 221 -10.66 17.56 0.91
CA ALA A 221 -10.75 18.96 1.31
C ALA A 221 -9.60 19.35 2.26
N GLU A 222 -9.33 18.51 3.27
CA GLU A 222 -8.25 18.72 4.23
C GLU A 222 -6.86 18.63 3.57
N TYR A 223 -6.61 17.60 2.76
CA TYR A 223 -5.29 17.34 2.20
C TYR A 223 -4.90 18.35 1.11
N ARG A 224 -5.90 18.88 0.40
CA ARG A 224 -5.69 19.85 -0.68
C ARG A 224 -5.97 21.31 -0.28
N ASP A 225 -6.28 21.56 1.00
CA ASP A 225 -6.67 22.89 1.52
C ASP A 225 -7.80 23.52 0.69
N LEU A 226 -8.82 22.71 0.37
CA LEU A 226 -9.99 23.10 -0.42
C LEU A 226 -11.23 23.19 0.47
N ASP A 227 -12.18 24.04 0.06
CA ASP A 227 -13.49 24.07 0.68
C ASP A 227 -14.25 22.76 0.46
N THR A 228 -14.83 22.20 1.53
CA THR A 228 -15.55 20.92 1.47
C THR A 228 -16.74 20.99 0.51
N GLU A 229 -17.49 22.12 0.49
CA GLU A 229 -18.63 22.29 -0.41
C GLU A 229 -18.17 22.33 -1.87
N PHE A 230 -17.00 22.92 -2.13
CA PHE A 230 -16.40 22.89 -3.46
C PHE A 230 -16.01 21.47 -3.86
N VAL A 231 -15.34 20.72 -2.99
CA VAL A 231 -14.97 19.33 -3.27
C VAL A 231 -16.20 18.47 -3.54
N GLU A 232 -17.30 18.64 -2.80
CA GLU A 232 -18.58 17.97 -3.07
C GLU A 232 -19.07 18.20 -4.50
N THR A 233 -18.87 19.39 -5.08
CA THR A 233 -19.31 19.69 -6.45
C THR A 233 -18.54 18.93 -7.54
N ILE A 234 -17.34 18.47 -7.25
CA ILE A 234 -16.46 17.73 -8.17
C ILE A 234 -16.30 16.24 -7.81
N ALA A 235 -16.90 15.82 -6.68
CA ALA A 235 -16.86 14.45 -6.19
C ALA A 235 -18.04 13.61 -6.75
N ASP A 236 -18.17 13.63 -8.08
CA ASP A 236 -19.22 12.91 -8.81
C ASP A 236 -18.82 11.48 -9.22
N GLY A 237 -17.61 11.04 -8.83
CA GLY A 237 -17.05 9.75 -9.17
C GLY A 237 -16.30 9.70 -10.51
N LEU A 238 -16.32 10.78 -11.30
CA LEU A 238 -15.55 10.86 -12.53
C LEU A 238 -14.11 11.30 -12.25
N SER A 239 -13.17 10.77 -13.00
CA SER A 239 -11.83 11.32 -13.11
C SER A 239 -11.79 12.45 -14.14
N MET A 240 -10.72 13.25 -14.10
CA MET A 240 -10.50 14.35 -15.02
C MET A 240 -9.05 14.39 -15.48
N PRO A 241 -8.77 14.96 -16.68
CA PRO A 241 -7.40 15.19 -17.12
C PRO A 241 -6.62 16.09 -16.14
N GLY A 242 -5.31 15.85 -15.98
CA GLY A 242 -4.45 16.63 -15.10
C GLY A 242 -4.50 18.13 -15.37
N ALA A 243 -4.69 18.56 -16.63
CA ALA A 243 -4.90 19.97 -16.95
C ALA A 243 -6.10 20.58 -16.19
N ARG A 244 -7.22 19.86 -16.11
CA ARG A 244 -8.40 20.30 -15.36
C ARG A 244 -8.21 20.13 -13.85
N ALA A 245 -7.48 19.09 -13.43
CA ALA A 245 -7.17 18.88 -12.02
C ALA A 245 -6.34 20.03 -11.43
N LEU A 246 -5.46 20.68 -12.22
CA LEU A 246 -4.75 21.89 -11.82
C LEU A 246 -5.73 23.07 -11.62
N GLU A 247 -6.66 23.27 -12.53
CA GLU A 247 -7.66 24.35 -12.45
C GLU A 247 -8.58 24.20 -11.22
N THR A 248 -8.83 22.98 -10.79
CA THR A 248 -9.68 22.66 -9.62
C THR A 248 -8.90 22.56 -8.32
N GLY A 249 -7.57 22.73 -8.32
CA GLY A 249 -6.74 22.60 -7.12
C GLY A 249 -6.49 21.15 -6.66
N LEU A 250 -6.91 20.17 -7.45
CA LEU A 250 -6.65 18.75 -7.12
C LEU A 250 -5.18 18.36 -7.28
N ILE A 251 -4.39 19.13 -8.04
CA ILE A 251 -2.93 19.03 -8.13
C ILE A 251 -2.30 20.41 -8.05
N ASP A 252 -0.99 20.48 -7.82
CA ASP A 252 -0.24 21.74 -7.64
C ASP A 252 0.47 22.19 -8.93
N ALA A 253 0.91 21.26 -9.77
CA ALA A 253 1.61 21.59 -11.00
C ALA A 253 1.40 20.56 -12.11
N LEU A 254 1.63 21.00 -13.35
CA LEU A 254 1.73 20.12 -14.51
C LEU A 254 3.19 19.82 -14.80
N GLY A 255 3.53 18.56 -14.98
CA GLY A 255 4.89 18.14 -15.31
C GLY A 255 5.10 16.64 -15.21
N GLY A 256 6.37 16.27 -15.21
CA GLY A 256 6.86 14.92 -15.02
C GLY A 256 8.02 14.91 -14.01
N ARG A 257 8.88 13.89 -14.08
CA ARG A 257 10.02 13.68 -13.16
C ARG A 257 10.95 14.90 -13.05
N GLU A 258 11.16 15.66 -14.14
CA GLU A 258 11.98 16.86 -14.09
C GLU A 258 11.34 18.00 -13.29
N GLU A 259 10.01 18.10 -13.33
CA GLU A 259 9.29 19.05 -12.47
C GLU A 259 9.33 18.61 -11.01
N ALA A 260 9.17 17.32 -10.74
CA ALA A 260 9.36 16.76 -9.40
C ALA A 260 10.77 17.03 -8.85
N ARG A 261 11.82 16.90 -9.68
CA ARG A 261 13.20 17.23 -9.29
C ARG A 261 13.36 18.69 -8.88
N LYS A 262 12.80 19.62 -9.65
CA LYS A 262 12.85 21.07 -9.34
C LYS A 262 12.06 21.39 -8.07
N THR A 263 10.90 20.79 -7.91
CA THR A 263 10.07 20.95 -6.73
C THR A 263 10.81 20.48 -5.48
N LEU A 264 11.39 19.27 -5.53
CA LEU A 264 12.22 18.73 -4.45
C LEU A 264 13.43 19.62 -4.13
N ALA A 265 14.12 20.13 -5.14
CA ALA A 265 15.21 21.08 -4.95
C ALA A 265 14.75 22.35 -4.22
N THR A 266 13.57 22.85 -4.57
CA THR A 266 12.97 24.03 -3.91
C THR A 266 12.60 23.72 -2.45
N ILE A 267 11.94 22.59 -2.20
CA ILE A 267 11.53 22.16 -0.84
C ILE A 267 12.75 21.95 0.08
N LEU A 268 13.82 21.36 -0.46
CA LEU A 268 15.05 21.06 0.29
C LEU A 268 16.06 22.19 0.30
N GLU A 269 15.77 23.33 -0.34
CA GLU A 269 16.68 24.49 -0.48
C GLU A 269 18.04 24.11 -1.10
N LYS A 270 18.02 23.26 -2.14
CA LYS A 270 19.20 22.73 -2.85
C LYS A 270 19.23 23.11 -4.32
N GLU A 271 20.40 22.92 -4.94
CA GLU A 271 20.52 23.00 -6.40
C GLU A 271 19.85 21.75 -7.03
N VAL A 272 19.26 21.92 -8.21
CA VAL A 272 18.59 20.82 -8.94
C VAL A 272 19.56 19.65 -9.23
N SER A 273 20.86 19.96 -9.42
CA SER A 273 21.91 18.96 -9.63
C SER A 273 22.17 18.06 -8.42
N ASP A 274 21.80 18.51 -7.22
CA ASP A 274 22.02 17.79 -5.96
C ASP A 274 20.86 16.84 -5.62
N ILE A 275 19.79 16.85 -6.42
CA ILE A 275 18.66 15.96 -6.27
C ILE A 275 18.93 14.68 -7.05
N THR A 276 19.14 13.58 -6.32
CA THR A 276 19.44 12.26 -6.88
C THR A 276 18.43 11.23 -6.37
N PHE A 277 17.74 10.60 -7.30
CA PHE A 277 16.71 9.59 -6.99
C PHE A 277 17.33 8.24 -6.65
N CYS A 278 16.87 7.65 -5.55
CA CYS A 278 17.14 6.27 -5.17
C CYS A 278 16.08 5.39 -5.82
N GLU A 279 16.44 4.70 -6.89
CA GLU A 279 15.54 3.74 -7.52
C GLU A 279 15.62 2.41 -6.76
N TYR A 280 14.48 1.96 -6.26
CA TYR A 280 14.39 0.66 -5.61
C TYR A 280 13.99 -0.40 -6.64
N ASP A 281 14.71 -1.52 -6.66
CA ASP A 281 14.29 -2.68 -7.43
C ASP A 281 13.01 -3.26 -6.80
N ARG A 282 12.02 -3.63 -7.63
CA ARG A 282 10.72 -4.20 -7.19
C ARG A 282 10.88 -5.46 -6.33
N GLY A 283 12.04 -6.12 -6.38
CA GLY A 283 12.40 -7.25 -5.52
C GLY A 283 12.72 -6.87 -4.06
N PHE A 284 12.79 -5.58 -3.76
CA PHE A 284 13.14 -5.08 -2.42
C PHE A 284 11.94 -4.98 -1.46
N LEU A 285 10.70 -4.96 -1.97
CA LEU A 285 9.52 -5.05 -1.10
C LEU A 285 9.36 -6.51 -0.66
N PRO A 286 9.51 -6.83 0.65
CA PRO A 286 9.37 -8.20 1.13
C PRO A 286 7.96 -8.70 0.82
N PHE A 287 7.89 -9.79 0.06
CA PHE A 287 6.66 -10.51 -0.26
C PHE A 287 6.13 -11.26 0.96
#